data_ae74f4dd9178e6c68c520bcbe6118259
#
_entry.id   ae74f4dd9178e6c68c520bcbe6118259
#
_cell.length_a   1.000
_cell.length_b   1.000
_cell.length_c   1.000
_cell.angle_alpha   90.00
_cell.angle_beta   90.00
_cell.angle_gamma   90.00
#
_symmetry.space_group_name_H-M   'P 1'
#
loop_
_entity.id
_entity.type
_entity.pdbx_description
1 polymer ?
#
loop_
_entity_poly.entity_id
_entity_poly.type
_entity_poly.pdbx_seq_one_letter_code
_entity_poly.pdbx_strand_id
1 'polypeptide(L)'
;MKYLITLILCINIAFAQCPPGTWGLDVIINPDQYPSETSFTVLSTDGDTLMQGGPFPDIIAYQPQYISPCSPVDTFILVLSDTYGDGVAGSLWGGEDGSVYIEQCGDTIWEL
;
A
#
# COMPACT_ATOMS: atom_id res chain seq x y z
N MET A 1 4.72 1.97 10.81
CA MET A 1 5.99 2.01 10.03
C MET A 1 5.84 3.03 8.91
N LYS A 2 6.90 3.76 8.62
CA LYS A 2 6.92 4.76 7.54
C LYS A 2 7.94 4.35 6.48
N TYR A 3 7.53 4.41 5.23
CA TYR A 3 8.37 4.10 4.08
C TYR A 3 8.39 5.29 3.12
N LEU A 4 9.60 5.76 2.76
CA LEU A 4 9.79 6.79 1.74
C LEU A 4 9.99 6.09 0.39
N ILE A 5 9.09 6.37 -0.55
CA ILE A 5 9.05 5.70 -1.85
C ILE A 5 9.21 6.74 -2.95
N THR A 6 10.23 6.57 -3.77
CA THR A 6 10.47 7.40 -4.96
C THR A 6 9.97 6.67 -6.19
N LEU A 7 9.13 7.33 -6.95
CA LEU A 7 8.50 6.78 -8.15
C LEU A 7 9.38 7.00 -9.40
N ILE A 8 9.28 6.05 -10.31
CA ILE A 8 9.90 6.11 -11.64
C ILE A 8 8.79 6.33 -12.67
N LEU A 9 9.03 7.18 -13.66
CA LEU A 9 8.06 7.39 -14.73
C LEU A 9 7.91 6.13 -15.58
N CYS A 10 6.72 5.55 -15.59
CA CYS A 10 6.39 4.41 -16.42
C CYS A 10 6.13 4.87 -17.85
N ILE A 11 6.98 4.48 -18.78
CA ILE A 11 6.86 4.85 -20.20
C ILE A 11 5.87 3.95 -20.95
N ASN A 12 5.56 2.77 -20.41
CA ASN A 12 4.62 1.82 -21.01
C ASN A 12 3.21 2.03 -20.49
N ILE A 13 2.42 2.63 -21.26
CA ILE A 13 1.25 3.46 -20.98
C ILE A 13 -0.07 2.71 -21.03
N ALA A 14 -0.10 1.41 -21.12
CA ALA A 14 -1.36 0.67 -21.26
C ALA A 14 -2.30 0.83 -20.04
N PHE A 15 -1.82 1.38 -18.92
CA PHE A 15 -2.57 1.49 -17.67
C PHE A 15 -2.35 2.82 -16.93
N ALA A 16 -2.18 3.93 -17.65
CA ALA A 16 -2.12 5.25 -17.03
C ALA A 16 -3.46 5.60 -16.39
N GLN A 17 -3.69 5.12 -15.16
CA GLN A 17 -4.86 5.49 -14.35
C GLN A 17 -4.71 6.88 -13.73
N CYS A 18 -3.53 7.46 -13.82
CA CYS A 18 -3.23 8.78 -13.28
C CYS A 18 -3.29 9.87 -14.34
N PRO A 19 -3.74 11.10 -13.97
CA PRO A 19 -3.71 12.25 -14.87
C PRO A 19 -2.32 12.53 -15.41
N PRO A 20 -2.19 13.11 -16.62
CA PRO A 20 -0.89 13.54 -17.17
C PRO A 20 -0.13 14.45 -16.19
N GLY A 21 1.18 14.23 -16.05
CA GLY A 21 2.02 14.98 -15.12
C GLY A 21 1.98 14.50 -13.69
N THR A 22 1.27 13.40 -13.41
CA THR A 22 1.28 12.74 -12.10
C THR A 22 1.90 11.36 -12.18
N TRP A 23 2.31 10.85 -11.02
CA TRP A 23 2.99 9.57 -10.86
C TRP A 23 2.04 8.58 -10.20
N GLY A 24 1.93 7.38 -10.76
CA GLY A 24 1.09 6.31 -10.23
C GLY A 24 1.92 5.15 -9.70
N LEU A 25 1.35 4.44 -8.72
CA LEU A 25 1.86 3.15 -8.28
C LEU A 25 0.70 2.33 -7.75
N ASP A 26 0.95 1.05 -7.54
CA ASP A 26 0.01 0.15 -6.92
C ASP A 26 0.55 -0.32 -5.58
N VAL A 27 -0.24 -0.17 -4.53
CA VAL A 27 -0.01 -0.78 -3.22
C VAL A 27 -0.98 -1.94 -3.10
N ILE A 28 -0.47 -3.13 -2.87
CA ILE A 28 -1.27 -4.34 -2.66
C ILE A 28 -1.09 -4.77 -1.22
N ILE A 29 -2.17 -4.75 -0.45
CA ILE A 29 -2.19 -5.21 0.93
C ILE A 29 -2.96 -6.52 0.99
N ASN A 30 -2.28 -7.59 1.33
CA ASN A 30 -2.90 -8.88 1.64
C ASN A 30 -2.98 -9.00 3.17
N PRO A 31 -4.13 -8.72 3.77
CA PRO A 31 -4.26 -8.85 5.21
C PRO A 31 -4.18 -10.33 5.63
N ASP A 32 -3.76 -10.55 6.87
CA ASP A 32 -3.86 -11.85 7.52
C ASP A 32 -5.30 -12.13 7.99
N GLN A 33 -5.48 -12.96 9.04
CA GLN A 33 -6.80 -13.23 9.59
C GLN A 33 -7.41 -12.06 10.38
N TYR A 34 -6.67 -11.00 10.65
CA TYR A 34 -7.09 -9.83 11.42
C TYR A 34 -7.01 -8.51 10.63
N PRO A 35 -7.77 -8.40 9.52
CA PRO A 35 -7.73 -7.19 8.68
C PRO A 35 -8.06 -5.90 9.44
N SER A 36 -8.84 -6.01 10.50
CA SER A 36 -9.26 -4.88 11.33
C SER A 36 -8.11 -4.22 12.11
N GLU A 37 -6.95 -4.86 12.16
CA GLU A 37 -5.75 -4.29 12.78
C GLU A 37 -4.92 -3.45 11.81
N THR A 38 -5.14 -3.61 10.52
CA THR A 38 -4.34 -3.00 9.46
C THR A 38 -5.02 -1.76 8.88
N SER A 39 -4.26 -0.68 8.79
CA SER A 39 -4.65 0.52 8.05
C SER A 39 -3.44 1.14 7.36
N PHE A 40 -3.70 2.02 6.39
CA PHE A 40 -2.65 2.72 5.66
C PHE A 40 -2.98 4.19 5.42
N THR A 41 -1.93 4.98 5.25
CA THR A 41 -2.03 6.36 4.77
C THR A 41 -0.89 6.62 3.79
N VAL A 42 -1.22 7.21 2.66
CA VAL A 42 -0.23 7.72 1.70
C VAL A 42 -0.17 9.24 1.85
N LEU A 43 1.02 9.74 2.11
CA LEU A 43 1.28 11.15 2.32
C LEU A 43 2.18 11.71 1.22
N SER A 44 1.99 12.97 0.87
CA SER A 44 3.00 13.74 0.15
C SER A 44 4.21 13.99 1.05
N THR A 45 5.31 14.43 0.46
CA THR A 45 6.51 14.83 1.22
C THR A 45 6.27 16.06 2.10
N ASP A 46 5.25 16.86 1.81
CA ASP A 46 4.81 18.00 2.61
C ASP A 46 3.89 17.60 3.78
N GLY A 47 3.49 16.33 3.84
CA GLY A 47 2.63 15.79 4.88
C GLY A 47 1.14 15.79 4.56
N ASP A 48 0.75 16.17 3.35
CA ASP A 48 -0.64 16.11 2.91
C ASP A 48 -1.07 14.67 2.66
N THR A 49 -2.27 14.31 3.11
CA THR A 49 -2.85 12.97 2.86
C THR A 49 -3.33 12.88 1.41
N LEU A 50 -2.71 11.99 0.64
CA LEU A 50 -3.10 11.68 -0.74
C LEU A 50 -4.16 10.57 -0.78
N MET A 51 -4.06 9.59 0.08
CA MET A 51 -4.99 8.47 0.17
C MET A 51 -4.86 7.80 1.55
N GLN A 52 -5.95 7.21 2.01
CA GLN A 52 -5.95 6.43 3.25
C GLN A 52 -7.03 5.36 3.20
N GLY A 53 -6.87 4.32 4.00
CA GLY A 53 -7.86 3.26 4.13
C GLY A 53 -7.60 2.36 5.34
N GLY A 54 -8.58 1.49 5.62
CA GLY A 54 -8.61 0.70 6.82
C GLY A 54 -9.16 1.47 8.04
N PRO A 55 -9.29 0.83 9.21
CA PRO A 55 -9.14 -0.62 9.37
C PRO A 55 -10.07 -1.41 8.42
N PHE A 56 -9.59 -2.53 7.94
CA PHE A 56 -10.37 -3.34 7.00
C PHE A 56 -11.37 -4.23 7.74
N PRO A 57 -12.55 -4.55 7.15
CA PRO A 57 -13.49 -5.46 7.78
C PRO A 57 -12.97 -6.91 7.77
N ASP A 58 -13.29 -7.67 8.81
CA ASP A 58 -12.78 -9.05 8.96
C ASP A 58 -13.20 -10.00 7.83
N ILE A 59 -14.29 -9.69 7.12
CA ILE A 59 -14.75 -10.47 5.96
C ILE A 59 -13.73 -10.53 4.82
N ILE A 60 -12.78 -9.60 4.77
CA ILE A 60 -11.73 -9.59 3.74
C ILE A 60 -10.42 -10.23 4.16
N ALA A 61 -10.42 -11.01 5.26
CA ALA A 61 -9.24 -11.78 5.66
C ALA A 61 -8.68 -12.57 4.46
N TYR A 62 -7.36 -12.48 4.26
CA TYR A 62 -6.63 -13.11 3.16
C TYR A 62 -7.04 -12.65 1.75
N GLN A 63 -7.80 -11.57 1.61
CA GLN A 63 -8.18 -11.02 0.31
C GLN A 63 -7.35 -9.79 -0.03
N PRO A 64 -6.67 -9.75 -1.19
CA PRO A 64 -5.84 -8.62 -1.56
C PRO A 64 -6.65 -7.35 -1.73
N GLN A 65 -6.14 -6.25 -1.19
CA GLN A 65 -6.67 -4.91 -1.36
C GLN A 65 -5.72 -4.11 -2.25
N TYR A 66 -6.24 -3.59 -3.35
CA TYR A 66 -5.49 -2.83 -4.34
C TYR A 66 -5.74 -1.35 -4.16
N ILE A 67 -4.66 -0.60 -3.97
CA ILE A 67 -4.70 0.84 -3.75
C ILE A 67 -3.77 1.48 -4.77
N SER A 68 -4.29 2.44 -5.56
CA SER A 68 -3.56 3.03 -6.68
C SER A 68 -3.55 4.55 -6.57
N PRO A 69 -2.74 5.13 -5.67
CA PRO A 69 -2.64 6.57 -5.53
C PRO A 69 -1.93 7.21 -6.72
N CYS A 70 -2.33 8.45 -7.02
CA CYS A 70 -1.62 9.33 -7.94
C CYS A 70 -0.96 10.47 -7.15
N SER A 71 0.31 10.73 -7.43
CA SER A 71 1.08 11.77 -6.75
C SER A 71 1.51 12.86 -7.73
N PRO A 72 1.42 14.15 -7.35
CA PRO A 72 1.96 15.24 -8.18
C PRO A 72 3.50 15.27 -8.19
N VAL A 73 4.14 14.55 -7.28
CA VAL A 73 5.59 14.43 -7.17
C VAL A 73 6.00 12.96 -7.25
N ASP A 74 7.26 12.70 -7.61
CA ASP A 74 7.81 11.37 -7.79
C ASP A 74 8.16 10.66 -6.47
N THR A 75 7.81 11.24 -5.33
CA THR A 75 8.12 10.72 -3.99
C THR A 75 6.91 10.86 -3.09
N PHE A 76 6.61 9.83 -2.31
CA PHE A 76 5.58 9.87 -1.29
C PHE A 76 6.00 9.04 -0.08
N ILE A 77 5.22 9.14 0.98
CA ILE A 77 5.42 8.40 2.23
C ILE A 77 4.24 7.45 2.40
N LEU A 78 4.52 6.16 2.47
CA LEU A 78 3.54 5.15 2.88
C LEU A 78 3.67 4.92 4.39
N VAL A 79 2.58 5.10 5.10
CA VAL A 79 2.46 4.78 6.53
C VAL A 79 1.55 3.57 6.66
N LEU A 80 2.09 2.48 7.15
CA LEU A 80 1.33 1.30 7.54
C LEU A 80 1.15 1.31 9.05
N SER A 81 -0.08 1.08 9.49
CA SER A 81 -0.43 1.04 10.89
C SER A 81 -1.05 -0.31 11.23
N ASP A 82 -0.61 -0.86 12.33
CA ASP A 82 -1.05 -2.12 12.88
C ASP A 82 -1.32 -1.94 14.37
N THR A 83 -2.54 -2.25 14.80
CA THR A 83 -2.99 -1.99 16.16
C THR A 83 -2.27 -2.85 17.21
N TYR A 84 -1.95 -4.09 16.86
CA TYR A 84 -1.25 -5.00 17.77
C TYR A 84 0.28 -4.94 17.65
N GLY A 85 0.80 -4.37 16.57
CA GLY A 85 2.23 -4.18 16.38
C GLY A 85 2.99 -5.44 15.92
N ASP A 86 2.28 -6.44 15.44
CA ASP A 86 2.85 -7.69 14.89
C ASP A 86 2.89 -7.69 13.34
N GLY A 87 2.48 -6.59 12.72
CA GLY A 87 2.44 -6.42 11.29
C GLY A 87 1.32 -7.23 10.65
N VAL A 88 1.65 -8.04 9.67
CA VAL A 88 0.72 -8.97 9.03
C VAL A 88 1.10 -10.43 9.33
N ALA A 89 1.64 -10.68 10.52
CA ALA A 89 2.20 -11.97 10.93
C ALA A 89 1.16 -12.90 11.54
N GLY A 90 0.12 -13.22 10.79
CA GLY A 90 -0.98 -14.08 11.23
C GLY A 90 -0.55 -15.47 11.68
N SER A 91 0.60 -15.97 11.20
CA SER A 91 1.14 -17.27 11.60
C SER A 91 1.48 -17.34 13.10
N LEU A 92 1.76 -16.21 13.73
CA LEU A 92 1.99 -16.16 15.19
C LEU A 92 0.74 -16.55 15.99
N TRP A 93 -0.43 -16.45 15.37
CA TRP A 93 -1.74 -16.69 16.00
C TRP A 93 -2.50 -17.86 15.37
N GLY A 94 -1.78 -18.75 14.65
CA GLY A 94 -2.34 -19.95 14.05
C GLY A 94 -3.00 -19.78 12.69
N GLY A 95 -2.84 -18.62 12.06
CA GLY A 95 -3.28 -18.34 10.69
C GLY A 95 -2.12 -18.38 9.70
N GLU A 96 -2.27 -17.66 8.60
CA GLU A 96 -1.25 -17.43 7.60
C GLU A 96 -0.80 -15.97 7.63
N ASP A 97 0.45 -15.73 7.27
CA ASP A 97 0.96 -14.37 7.16
C ASP A 97 0.32 -13.65 5.96
N GLY A 98 0.02 -12.37 6.15
CA GLY A 98 -0.30 -11.46 5.08
C GLY A 98 0.98 -10.93 4.41
N SER A 99 0.83 -9.93 3.56
CA SER A 99 1.95 -9.27 2.90
C SER A 99 1.55 -7.89 2.39
N VAL A 100 2.54 -7.05 2.15
CA VAL A 100 2.36 -5.76 1.50
C VAL A 100 3.36 -5.64 0.37
N TYR A 101 2.88 -5.31 -0.83
CA TYR A 101 3.72 -5.08 -2.01
C TYR A 101 3.51 -3.68 -2.53
N ILE A 102 4.55 -3.12 -3.11
CA ILE A 102 4.46 -1.91 -3.93
C ILE A 102 4.94 -2.26 -5.31
N GLU A 103 4.09 -2.03 -6.29
CA GLU A 103 4.36 -2.30 -7.69
C GLU A 103 4.34 -0.99 -8.48
N GLN A 104 5.22 -0.91 -9.46
CA GLN A 104 5.24 0.15 -10.43
C GLN A 104 5.53 -0.43 -11.81
N CYS A 105 4.72 -0.06 -12.81
CA CYS A 105 4.83 -0.59 -14.17
C CYS A 105 4.76 -2.14 -14.23
N GLY A 106 4.06 -2.78 -13.29
CA GLY A 106 3.94 -4.23 -13.20
C GLY A 106 5.09 -4.95 -12.50
N ASP A 107 6.10 -4.20 -12.05
CA ASP A 107 7.24 -4.75 -11.31
C ASP A 107 7.10 -4.45 -9.82
N THR A 108 7.34 -5.45 -8.97
CA THR A 108 7.43 -5.25 -7.52
C THR A 108 8.70 -4.49 -7.20
N ILE A 109 8.56 -3.30 -6.63
CA ILE A 109 9.68 -2.45 -6.25
C ILE A 109 9.97 -2.49 -4.75
N TRP A 110 9.03 -2.98 -3.96
CA TRP A 110 9.18 -3.15 -2.52
C TRP A 110 8.17 -4.17 -1.98
N GLU A 111 8.56 -4.92 -0.94
CA GLU A 111 7.68 -5.88 -0.24
C GLU A 111 7.99 -5.95 1.26
N LEU A 112 6.97 -6.27 2.04
CA LEU A 112 7.04 -6.55 3.48
C LEU A 112 6.53 -7.96 3.76
#